data_346d7d176a1e6bd3fa1998d0f00fe8ec
#
_entry.id   346d7d176a1e6bd3fa1998d0f00fe8ec
#
_cell.length_a   1.000
_cell.length_b   1.000
_cell.length_c   1.000
_cell.angle_alpha   90.00
_cell.angle_beta   90.00
_cell.angle_gamma   90.00
#
_symmetry.space_group_name_H-M   'P 1'
#
loop_
_entity.id
_entity.type
_entity.pdbx_description
1 polymer ?
#
loop_
_entity_poly.entity_id
_entity_poly.type
_entity_poly.pdbx_seq_one_letter_code
_entity_poly.pdbx_strand_id
1 'polypeptide(L)'
;MDANRKIIVATGNEGKMNEIRQILGNENIKFSSLKDEDLQDVEIIENGKTFEENAIIKARTISDLTGKMVLADDSGLEVDYLDKAPGVYSARYLGVDTPYHIKNQHIIELLDGVKDEKRTARFVCAIACAFPDGRTITTRGTIEGRIGYEEKGTNGFGYDPIFYVPEFGCTTSELSPEEKNKVSHRGKALVAMYEELKRENVL
;
A
#
# COMPACT_ATOMS: atom_id res chain seq x y z
N MET A 1 22.91 13.60 -17.86
CA MET A 1 21.99 12.78 -17.05
C MET A 1 21.31 13.75 -16.10
N ASP A 2 20.01 13.98 -16.29
CA ASP A 2 19.27 14.95 -15.45
C ASP A 2 19.19 14.43 -14.02
N ALA A 3 19.97 15.07 -13.14
CA ALA A 3 20.17 14.65 -11.76
C ALA A 3 18.96 14.94 -10.81
N ASN A 4 17.75 15.07 -11.35
CA ASN A 4 16.57 15.35 -10.53
C ASN A 4 15.31 14.86 -11.23
N ARG A 5 15.18 13.53 -11.41
CA ARG A 5 13.92 12.98 -11.91
C ARG A 5 12.86 13.12 -10.85
N LYS A 6 11.77 13.81 -11.19
CA LYS A 6 10.59 13.99 -10.34
C LYS A 6 9.54 12.94 -10.70
N ILE A 7 9.12 12.15 -9.73
CA ILE A 7 8.05 11.16 -9.86
C ILE A 7 6.86 11.63 -9.00
N ILE A 8 5.70 11.74 -9.60
CA ILE A 8 4.47 12.02 -8.86
C ILE A 8 3.99 10.73 -8.19
N VAL A 9 3.60 10.81 -6.94
CA VAL A 9 2.97 9.69 -6.23
C VAL A 9 1.47 9.96 -6.13
N ALA A 10 0.68 9.14 -6.84
CA ALA A 10 -0.77 9.26 -6.87
C ALA A 10 -1.41 8.61 -5.63
N THR A 11 -1.20 9.23 -4.47
CA THR A 11 -1.83 8.85 -3.21
C THR A 11 -2.21 10.07 -2.39
N GLY A 12 -3.40 10.03 -1.77
CA GLY A 12 -3.82 11.00 -0.75
C GLY A 12 -3.52 10.54 0.67
N ASN A 13 -2.92 9.35 0.84
CA ASN A 13 -2.62 8.78 2.15
C ASN A 13 -1.20 9.15 2.60
N GLU A 14 -1.09 10.01 3.62
CA GLU A 14 0.19 10.49 4.16
C GLU A 14 1.05 9.34 4.72
N GLY A 15 0.45 8.31 5.32
CA GLY A 15 1.18 7.14 5.82
C GLY A 15 1.90 6.42 4.68
N LYS A 16 1.21 6.17 3.57
CA LYS A 16 1.80 5.57 2.37
C LYS A 16 2.89 6.43 1.78
N MET A 17 2.66 7.75 1.68
CA MET A 17 3.63 8.70 1.16
C MET A 17 4.92 8.72 1.99
N ASN A 18 4.80 8.66 3.32
CA ASN A 18 5.95 8.61 4.23
C ASN A 18 6.75 7.31 4.07
N GLU A 19 6.07 6.15 3.98
CA GLU A 19 6.75 4.87 3.72
C GLU A 19 7.49 4.89 2.37
N ILE A 20 6.88 5.40 1.30
CA ILE A 20 7.51 5.52 -0.03
C ILE A 20 8.78 6.39 0.05
N ARG A 21 8.69 7.55 0.73
CA ARG A 21 9.84 8.44 0.91
C ARG A 21 10.95 7.80 1.73
N GLN A 22 10.62 7.04 2.77
CA GLN A 22 11.61 6.34 3.60
C GLN A 22 12.31 5.21 2.85
N ILE A 23 11.57 4.45 2.05
CA ILE A 23 12.10 3.28 1.34
C ILE A 23 12.93 3.69 0.12
N LEU A 24 12.45 4.67 -0.66
CA LEU A 24 13.05 5.09 -1.93
C LEU A 24 13.80 6.44 -1.86
N GLY A 25 13.62 7.21 -0.79
CA GLY A 25 14.09 8.61 -0.71
C GLY A 25 15.60 8.81 -0.58
N ASN A 26 16.42 7.74 -0.53
CA ASN A 26 17.88 7.82 -0.49
C ASN A 26 18.53 7.78 -1.88
N GLU A 27 17.73 7.67 -2.91
CA GLU A 27 18.19 7.48 -4.28
C GLU A 27 17.85 8.76 -5.05
N ASN A 28 18.59 9.58 -5.47
CA ASN A 28 18.48 10.82 -6.29
C ASN A 28 17.13 11.06 -7.02
N ILE A 29 16.02 10.52 -6.47
CA ILE A 29 14.67 10.61 -6.99
C ILE A 29 13.87 11.57 -6.09
N LYS A 30 13.24 12.55 -6.70
CA LYS A 30 12.34 13.46 -6.00
C LYS A 30 10.90 12.98 -6.14
N PHE A 31 10.30 12.58 -5.02
CA PHE A 31 8.88 12.22 -4.97
C PHE A 31 8.03 13.43 -4.59
N SER A 32 7.02 13.74 -5.40
CA SER A 32 6.00 14.75 -5.11
C SER A 32 4.65 14.07 -4.88
N SER A 33 3.89 14.57 -3.92
CA SER A 33 2.51 14.14 -3.69
C SER A 33 1.55 14.80 -4.68
N LEU A 34 0.30 14.33 -4.74
CA LEU A 34 -0.76 15.01 -5.48
C LEU A 34 -0.93 16.46 -5.02
N LYS A 35 -0.79 16.70 -3.71
CA LYS A 35 -0.87 18.06 -3.14
C LYS A 35 0.29 18.96 -3.58
N ASP A 36 1.50 18.42 -3.70
CA ASP A 36 2.68 19.19 -4.16
C ASP A 36 2.56 19.59 -5.65
N GLU A 37 1.65 18.94 -6.39
CA GLU A 37 1.38 19.20 -7.81
C GLU A 37 0.03 19.88 -8.06
N ASP A 38 -0.67 20.33 -7.02
CA ASP A 38 -2.04 20.91 -7.09
C ASP A 38 -3.07 19.96 -7.73
N LEU A 39 -2.92 18.65 -7.51
CA LEU A 39 -3.75 17.58 -8.08
C LEU A 39 -4.63 16.86 -7.03
N GLN A 40 -4.71 17.36 -5.81
CA GLN A 40 -5.45 16.72 -4.71
C GLN A 40 -6.96 16.59 -4.97
N ASP A 41 -7.51 17.44 -5.85
CA ASP A 41 -8.94 17.48 -6.19
C ASP A 41 -9.27 16.65 -7.43
N VAL A 42 -8.29 15.98 -8.02
CA VAL A 42 -8.51 15.08 -9.16
C VAL A 42 -9.25 13.84 -8.71
N GLU A 43 -10.46 13.64 -9.21
CA GLU A 43 -11.23 12.44 -8.91
C GLU A 43 -10.64 11.22 -9.64
N ILE A 44 -10.29 10.18 -8.87
CA ILE A 44 -9.79 8.92 -9.39
C ILE A 44 -10.81 7.81 -9.05
N ILE A 45 -11.46 7.26 -10.05
CA ILE A 45 -12.47 6.22 -9.86
C ILE A 45 -11.80 4.85 -9.82
N GLU A 46 -11.59 4.32 -8.63
CA GLU A 46 -11.01 3.00 -8.39
C GLU A 46 -12.08 1.90 -8.53
N ASN A 47 -12.32 1.44 -9.75
CA ASN A 47 -13.30 0.41 -10.09
C ASN A 47 -12.68 -0.93 -10.50
N GLY A 48 -11.38 -1.09 -10.30
CA GLY A 48 -10.64 -2.33 -10.52
C GLY A 48 -11.08 -3.43 -9.55
N LYS A 49 -10.92 -4.67 -9.99
CA LYS A 49 -11.23 -5.87 -9.20
C LYS A 49 -10.02 -6.42 -8.47
N THR A 50 -8.83 -5.95 -8.81
CA THR A 50 -7.56 -6.33 -8.20
C THR A 50 -6.81 -5.09 -7.73
N PHE A 51 -5.85 -5.28 -6.83
CA PHE A 51 -4.95 -4.20 -6.39
C PHE A 51 -4.13 -3.64 -7.56
N GLU A 52 -3.69 -4.52 -8.48
CA GLU A 52 -2.95 -4.13 -9.67
C GLU A 52 -3.78 -3.22 -10.58
N GLU A 53 -5.04 -3.60 -10.85
CA GLU A 53 -5.94 -2.78 -11.67
C GLU A 53 -6.15 -1.39 -11.05
N ASN A 54 -6.40 -1.30 -9.76
CA ASN A 54 -6.58 -0.01 -9.09
C ASN A 54 -5.28 0.82 -9.07
N ALA A 55 -4.12 0.21 -8.84
CA ALA A 55 -2.84 0.90 -8.93
C ALA A 55 -2.59 1.46 -10.34
N ILE A 56 -2.89 0.67 -11.39
CA ILE A 56 -2.78 1.12 -12.80
C ILE A 56 -3.74 2.28 -13.06
N ILE A 57 -5.00 2.17 -12.66
CA ILE A 57 -5.99 3.25 -12.84
C ILE A 57 -5.49 4.55 -12.22
N LYS A 58 -5.01 4.51 -10.97
CA LYS A 58 -4.48 5.69 -10.28
C LYS A 58 -3.28 6.29 -11.02
N ALA A 59 -2.30 5.46 -11.36
CA ALA A 59 -1.07 5.91 -12.03
C ALA A 59 -1.39 6.49 -13.41
N ARG A 60 -2.22 5.81 -14.22
CA ARG A 60 -2.59 6.26 -15.55
C ARG A 60 -3.39 7.55 -15.53
N THR A 61 -4.40 7.67 -14.67
CA THR A 61 -5.22 8.89 -14.58
C THR A 61 -4.35 10.14 -14.39
N ILE A 62 -3.40 10.10 -13.50
CA ILE A 62 -2.51 11.24 -13.24
C ILE A 62 -1.44 11.40 -14.32
N SER A 63 -0.89 10.30 -14.85
CA SER A 63 0.12 10.36 -15.92
C SER A 63 -0.46 10.94 -17.22
N ASP A 64 -1.65 10.52 -17.60
CA ASP A 64 -2.35 11.02 -18.81
C ASP A 64 -2.72 12.51 -18.68
N LEU A 65 -3.08 12.94 -17.48
CA LEU A 65 -3.40 14.34 -17.19
C LEU A 65 -2.15 15.24 -17.22
N THR A 66 -1.02 14.74 -16.69
CA THR A 66 0.18 15.57 -16.45
C THR A 66 1.28 15.41 -17.50
N GLY A 67 1.26 14.35 -18.28
CA GLY A 67 2.35 13.96 -19.17
C GLY A 67 3.64 13.60 -18.41
N LYS A 68 3.54 13.24 -17.11
CA LYS A 68 4.68 12.92 -16.24
C LYS A 68 4.66 11.44 -15.84
N MET A 69 5.80 10.98 -15.34
CA MET A 69 5.91 9.67 -14.70
C MET A 69 5.19 9.68 -13.36
N VAL A 70 4.35 8.70 -13.13
CA VAL A 70 3.51 8.59 -11.93
C VAL A 70 3.63 7.21 -11.31
N LEU A 71 3.91 7.17 -10.03
CA LEU A 71 3.85 5.99 -9.17
C LEU A 71 2.53 5.99 -8.41
N ALA A 72 1.86 4.86 -8.35
CA ALA A 72 0.69 4.67 -7.50
C ALA A 72 0.75 3.34 -6.79
N ASP A 73 0.20 3.28 -5.56
CA ASP A 73 0.00 2.03 -4.86
C ASP A 73 -1.49 1.76 -4.65
N ASP A 74 -1.86 0.49 -4.73
CA ASP A 74 -3.08 -0.01 -4.12
C ASP A 74 -2.75 -1.15 -3.18
N SER A 75 -3.34 -1.14 -1.99
CA SER A 75 -2.96 -2.06 -0.94
C SER A 75 -4.10 -2.32 0.03
N GLY A 76 -4.11 -3.49 0.61
CA GLY A 76 -5.14 -3.86 1.57
C GLY A 76 -4.83 -5.13 2.33
N LEU A 77 -5.76 -5.45 3.22
CA LEU A 77 -5.80 -6.64 4.03
C LEU A 77 -6.69 -7.69 3.37
N GLU A 78 -6.19 -8.89 3.21
CA GLU A 78 -6.97 -10.06 2.83
C GLU A 78 -7.03 -11.04 4.01
N VAL A 79 -8.24 -11.40 4.47
CA VAL A 79 -8.45 -12.38 5.54
C VAL A 79 -9.06 -13.63 4.93
N ASP A 80 -8.37 -14.76 5.06
CA ASP A 80 -8.77 -16.01 4.39
C ASP A 80 -10.14 -16.51 4.83
N TYR A 81 -10.45 -16.45 6.12
CA TYR A 81 -11.74 -16.87 6.66
C TYR A 81 -12.92 -16.00 6.20
N LEU A 82 -12.64 -14.78 5.76
CA LEU A 82 -13.62 -13.83 5.25
C LEU A 82 -13.61 -13.73 3.72
N ASP A 83 -13.26 -14.81 3.03
CA ASP A 83 -13.18 -14.88 1.57
C ASP A 83 -12.36 -13.72 0.96
N LYS A 84 -11.23 -13.41 1.59
CA LYS A 84 -10.31 -12.30 1.25
C LYS A 84 -10.86 -10.90 1.54
N ALA A 85 -12.03 -10.76 2.16
CA ALA A 85 -12.46 -9.44 2.63
C ALA A 85 -11.50 -8.92 3.72
N PRO A 86 -11.31 -7.58 3.82
CA PRO A 86 -11.86 -6.52 3.00
C PRO A 86 -11.25 -6.36 1.59
N GLY A 87 -10.06 -6.93 1.29
CA GLY A 87 -9.40 -6.93 0.00
C GLY A 87 -9.24 -5.52 -0.59
N VAL A 88 -9.60 -5.33 -1.84
CA VAL A 88 -9.52 -4.02 -2.54
C VAL A 88 -10.42 -2.94 -1.91
N TYR A 89 -11.30 -3.33 -1.02
CA TYR A 89 -12.17 -2.40 -0.28
C TYR A 89 -11.58 -1.96 1.06
N SER A 90 -10.33 -2.33 1.39
CA SER A 90 -9.72 -2.10 2.70
C SER A 90 -9.83 -0.65 3.20
N ALA A 91 -9.56 0.33 2.34
CA ALA A 91 -9.63 1.74 2.72
C ALA A 91 -11.07 2.21 3.00
N ARG A 92 -12.06 1.69 2.25
CA ARG A 92 -13.48 2.07 2.33
C ARG A 92 -14.37 1.04 3.02
N TYR A 93 -13.78 0.02 3.65
CA TYR A 93 -14.50 -0.99 4.41
C TYR A 93 -15.32 -0.34 5.51
N LEU A 94 -16.61 -0.72 5.63
CA LEU A 94 -17.60 -0.10 6.51
C LEU A 94 -17.84 1.41 6.30
N GLY A 95 -17.37 1.96 5.18
CA GLY A 95 -17.46 3.39 4.86
C GLY A 95 -16.10 4.11 4.89
N VAL A 96 -15.97 5.14 4.05
CA VAL A 96 -14.72 5.90 3.88
C VAL A 96 -14.33 6.59 5.19
N ASP A 97 -15.29 7.18 5.89
CA ASP A 97 -15.06 7.98 7.11
C ASP A 97 -15.03 7.13 8.39
N THR A 98 -15.20 5.81 8.28
CA THR A 98 -15.18 4.93 9.47
C THR A 98 -13.76 4.83 10.02
N PRO A 99 -13.52 5.16 11.29
CA PRO A 99 -12.22 5.04 11.93
C PRO A 99 -11.67 3.61 11.91
N TYR A 100 -10.35 3.46 11.80
CA TYR A 100 -9.74 2.13 11.69
C TYR A 100 -9.94 1.25 12.92
N HIS A 101 -10.00 1.81 14.14
CA HIS A 101 -10.28 1.01 15.34
C HIS A 101 -11.66 0.31 15.27
N ILE A 102 -12.66 0.94 14.62
CA ILE A 102 -13.98 0.32 14.38
C ILE A 102 -13.87 -0.79 13.33
N LYS A 103 -13.11 -0.54 12.24
CA LYS A 103 -12.86 -1.56 11.20
C LYS A 103 -12.11 -2.77 11.78
N ASN A 104 -11.10 -2.52 12.60
CA ASN A 104 -10.30 -3.53 13.28
C ASN A 104 -11.14 -4.37 14.23
N GLN A 105 -11.90 -3.71 15.10
CA GLN A 105 -12.80 -4.38 16.05
C GLN A 105 -13.82 -5.26 15.31
N HIS A 106 -14.41 -4.75 14.24
CA HIS A 106 -15.36 -5.52 13.44
C HIS A 106 -14.74 -6.80 12.84
N ILE A 107 -13.49 -6.73 12.30
CA ILE A 107 -12.81 -7.91 11.79
C ILE A 107 -12.52 -8.91 12.91
N ILE A 108 -12.11 -8.44 14.09
CA ILE A 108 -11.90 -9.32 15.26
C ILE A 108 -13.17 -10.03 15.64
N GLU A 109 -14.31 -9.31 15.69
CA GLU A 109 -15.63 -9.85 16.00
C GLU A 109 -16.12 -10.89 15.00
N LEU A 110 -15.91 -10.65 13.69
CA LEU A 110 -16.25 -11.64 12.65
C LEU A 110 -15.44 -12.94 12.78
N LEU A 111 -14.31 -12.89 13.47
CA LEU A 111 -13.44 -14.04 13.73
C LEU A 111 -13.62 -14.60 15.15
N ASP A 112 -14.66 -14.20 15.88
CA ASP A 112 -14.92 -14.76 17.20
C ASP A 112 -15.16 -16.27 17.14
N GLY A 113 -14.52 -17.02 18.05
CA GLY A 113 -14.54 -18.48 18.04
C GLY A 113 -13.74 -19.16 16.91
N VAL A 114 -13.14 -18.41 15.99
CA VAL A 114 -12.29 -18.95 14.93
C VAL A 114 -10.90 -19.24 15.48
N LYS A 115 -10.42 -20.49 15.30
CA LYS A 115 -9.09 -20.93 15.78
C LYS A 115 -7.96 -20.27 15.01
N ASP A 116 -6.80 -20.16 15.65
CA ASP A 116 -5.57 -19.51 15.13
C ASP A 116 -5.21 -19.95 13.71
N GLU A 117 -5.24 -21.24 13.44
CA GLU A 117 -4.87 -21.81 12.15
C GLU A 117 -5.79 -21.39 11.00
N LYS A 118 -6.97 -20.85 11.30
CA LYS A 118 -7.96 -20.33 10.34
C LYS A 118 -8.04 -18.82 10.30
N ARG A 119 -7.27 -18.13 11.15
CA ARG A 119 -7.23 -16.66 11.18
C ARG A 119 -6.18 -16.08 10.22
N THR A 120 -5.70 -16.89 9.27
CA THR A 120 -4.67 -16.49 8.32
C THR A 120 -5.11 -15.29 7.49
N ALA A 121 -4.18 -14.40 7.26
CA ALA A 121 -4.40 -13.16 6.54
C ALA A 121 -3.10 -12.73 5.87
N ARG A 122 -3.20 -11.82 4.90
CA ARG A 122 -2.04 -11.15 4.32
C ARG A 122 -2.30 -9.68 4.07
N PHE A 123 -1.26 -8.89 4.17
CA PHE A 123 -1.25 -7.61 3.49
C PHE A 123 -0.73 -7.76 2.07
N VAL A 124 -1.36 -7.05 1.15
CA VAL A 124 -1.00 -6.98 -0.26
C VAL A 124 -0.73 -5.52 -0.62
N CYS A 125 0.30 -5.29 -1.42
CA CYS A 125 0.54 -4.02 -2.07
C CYS A 125 0.89 -4.27 -3.55
N ALA A 126 0.16 -3.64 -4.44
CA ALA A 126 0.49 -3.51 -5.85
C ALA A 126 0.99 -2.09 -6.11
N ILE A 127 2.13 -1.96 -6.77
CA ILE A 127 2.68 -0.69 -7.23
C ILE A 127 2.57 -0.65 -8.74
N ALA A 128 2.08 0.45 -9.29
CA ALA A 128 2.10 0.73 -10.73
C ALA A 128 2.93 1.99 -10.98
N CYS A 129 3.80 1.93 -11.99
CA CYS A 129 4.49 3.09 -12.52
C CYS A 129 4.02 3.33 -13.96
N ALA A 130 3.33 4.44 -14.19
CA ALA A 130 2.86 4.85 -15.51
C ALA A 130 3.82 5.86 -16.13
N PHE A 131 4.12 5.67 -17.41
CA PHE A 131 5.00 6.52 -18.20
C PHE A 131 4.21 7.39 -19.17
N PRO A 132 4.75 8.57 -19.55
CA PRO A 132 4.11 9.45 -20.53
C PRO A 132 3.90 8.81 -21.93
N ASP A 133 4.72 7.81 -22.26
CA ASP A 133 4.63 7.08 -23.54
C ASP A 133 3.53 6.00 -23.58
N GLY A 134 2.75 5.87 -22.51
CA GLY A 134 1.65 4.90 -22.41
C GLY A 134 2.03 3.58 -21.73
N ARG A 135 3.32 3.29 -21.55
CA ARG A 135 3.77 2.08 -20.82
C ARG A 135 3.39 2.14 -19.36
N THR A 136 3.20 0.97 -18.77
CA THR A 136 3.00 0.83 -17.32
C THR A 136 3.72 -0.42 -16.84
N ILE A 137 4.45 -0.30 -15.74
CA ILE A 137 5.10 -1.41 -15.04
C ILE A 137 4.36 -1.62 -13.72
N THR A 138 4.18 -2.88 -13.33
CA THR A 138 3.56 -3.24 -12.06
C THR A 138 4.41 -4.20 -11.27
N THR A 139 4.41 -4.02 -9.96
CA THR A 139 5.03 -4.97 -9.01
C THR A 139 4.08 -5.27 -7.87
N ARG A 140 4.28 -6.39 -7.20
CA ARG A 140 3.47 -6.84 -6.07
C ARG A 140 4.36 -7.29 -4.92
N GLY A 141 3.96 -6.96 -3.71
CA GLY A 141 4.53 -7.49 -2.49
C GLY A 141 3.45 -7.96 -1.52
N THR A 142 3.77 -9.00 -0.74
CA THR A 142 2.88 -9.53 0.29
C THR A 142 3.66 -9.78 1.57
N ILE A 143 2.95 -9.70 2.70
CA ILE A 143 3.40 -10.24 3.97
C ILE A 143 2.30 -11.14 4.52
N GLU A 144 2.65 -12.39 4.82
CA GLU A 144 1.73 -13.36 5.40
C GLU A 144 1.70 -13.21 6.92
N GLY A 145 0.54 -13.41 7.50
CA GLY A 145 0.32 -13.31 8.93
C GLY A 145 -1.04 -13.87 9.34
N ARG A 146 -1.55 -13.37 10.45
CA ARG A 146 -2.89 -13.73 10.93
C ARG A 146 -3.53 -12.53 11.66
N ILE A 147 -4.85 -12.57 11.81
CA ILE A 147 -5.58 -11.59 12.62
C ILE A 147 -5.45 -11.96 14.10
N GLY A 148 -4.97 -11.01 14.89
CA GLY A 148 -4.91 -11.11 16.35
C GLY A 148 -6.30 -11.08 17.00
N TYR A 149 -6.34 -11.20 18.32
CA TYR A 149 -7.56 -11.17 19.11
C TYR A 149 -7.89 -9.79 19.67
N GLU A 150 -6.96 -8.88 19.64
CA GLU A 150 -7.02 -7.50 20.12
C GLU A 150 -6.07 -6.60 19.34
N GLU A 151 -6.26 -5.29 19.39
CA GLU A 151 -5.31 -4.32 18.87
C GLU A 151 -4.08 -4.24 19.78
N LYS A 152 -2.86 -4.28 19.16
CA LYS A 152 -1.58 -4.10 19.85
C LYS A 152 -0.67 -3.17 19.08
N GLY A 153 0.17 -2.43 19.81
CA GLY A 153 1.12 -1.48 19.24
C GLY A 153 0.51 -0.13 18.91
N THR A 154 1.36 0.81 18.53
CA THR A 154 0.97 2.21 18.27
C THR A 154 1.61 2.77 17.00
N ASN A 155 2.48 2.00 16.34
CA ASN A 155 3.12 2.41 15.10
C ASN A 155 2.26 2.04 13.89
N GLY A 156 2.59 2.61 12.75
CA GLY A 156 1.90 2.32 11.50
C GLY A 156 0.53 2.96 11.37
N PHE A 157 -0.36 2.34 10.62
CA PHE A 157 -1.71 2.82 10.35
C PHE A 157 -2.63 1.67 9.89
N GLY A 158 -3.92 1.96 9.78
CA GLY A 158 -4.86 1.01 9.20
C GLY A 158 -5.09 -0.23 10.06
N TYR A 159 -4.88 -1.38 9.47
CA TYR A 159 -5.06 -2.69 10.12
C TYR A 159 -3.79 -3.21 10.83
N ASP A 160 -2.72 -2.43 10.88
CA ASP A 160 -1.46 -2.82 11.53
C ASP A 160 -1.65 -3.33 12.97
N PRO A 161 -2.53 -2.73 13.81
CA PRO A 161 -2.70 -3.17 15.20
C PRO A 161 -3.29 -4.59 15.36
N ILE A 162 -3.97 -5.12 14.36
CA ILE A 162 -4.56 -6.46 14.40
C ILE A 162 -3.82 -7.49 13.55
N PHE A 163 -2.82 -7.07 12.78
CA PHE A 163 -2.08 -7.95 11.88
C PHE A 163 -0.84 -8.50 12.57
N TYR A 164 -0.95 -9.71 13.09
CA TYR A 164 0.11 -10.45 13.78
C TYR A 164 0.99 -11.20 12.77
N VAL A 165 2.30 -11.03 12.89
CA VAL A 165 3.31 -11.70 12.07
C VAL A 165 4.02 -12.77 12.91
N PRO A 166 3.77 -14.07 12.67
CA PRO A 166 4.33 -15.14 13.49
C PRO A 166 5.87 -15.15 13.58
N GLU A 167 6.53 -14.76 12.48
CA GLU A 167 7.98 -14.68 12.40
C GLU A 167 8.58 -13.70 13.43
N PHE A 168 7.88 -12.62 13.74
CA PHE A 168 8.30 -11.59 14.69
C PHE A 168 7.67 -11.75 16.08
N GLY A 169 6.65 -12.59 16.20
CA GLY A 169 5.94 -12.79 17.45
C GLY A 169 5.12 -11.59 17.95
N CYS A 170 4.83 -10.62 17.06
CA CYS A 170 4.12 -9.38 17.37
C CYS A 170 3.28 -8.88 16.19
N THR A 171 2.48 -7.83 16.39
CA THR A 171 1.76 -7.17 15.30
C THR A 171 2.69 -6.21 14.53
N THR A 172 2.31 -5.88 13.29
CA THR A 172 3.07 -4.89 12.51
C THR A 172 3.07 -3.50 13.14
N SER A 173 2.13 -3.20 14.01
CA SER A 173 2.06 -1.96 14.78
C SER A 173 3.01 -1.92 16.00
N GLU A 174 3.58 -3.06 16.39
CA GLU A 174 4.59 -3.15 17.44
C GLU A 174 6.02 -3.05 16.90
N LEU A 175 6.21 -3.22 15.58
CA LEU A 175 7.51 -3.05 14.92
C LEU A 175 7.86 -1.56 14.81
N SER A 176 9.15 -1.24 14.82
CA SER A 176 9.61 0.08 14.41
C SER A 176 9.32 0.35 12.93
N PRO A 177 9.22 1.61 12.49
CA PRO A 177 9.02 1.92 11.08
C PRO A 177 10.10 1.30 10.17
N GLU A 178 11.34 1.29 10.62
CA GLU A 178 12.50 0.72 9.90
C GLU A 178 12.39 -0.80 9.75
N GLU A 179 11.98 -1.50 10.81
CA GLU A 179 11.77 -2.95 10.78
C GLU A 179 10.59 -3.30 9.87
N LYS A 180 9.47 -2.59 10.04
CA LYS A 180 8.27 -2.76 9.21
C LYS A 180 8.58 -2.54 7.72
N ASN A 181 9.31 -1.48 7.36
CA ASN A 181 9.63 -1.16 5.97
C ASN A 181 10.45 -2.26 5.28
N LYS A 182 11.32 -2.97 6.01
CA LYS A 182 12.12 -4.08 5.47
C LYS A 182 11.30 -5.31 5.11
N VAL A 183 10.23 -5.58 5.85
CA VAL A 183 9.47 -6.83 5.76
C VAL A 183 8.08 -6.66 5.17
N SER A 184 7.56 -5.43 5.13
CA SER A 184 6.19 -5.14 4.71
C SER A 184 5.92 -5.45 3.24
N HIS A 185 4.65 -5.66 2.93
CA HIS A 185 4.13 -5.77 1.57
C HIS A 185 4.56 -4.59 0.69
N ARG A 186 4.45 -3.34 1.21
CA ARG A 186 4.84 -2.13 0.47
C ARG A 186 6.34 -2.06 0.28
N GLY A 187 7.13 -2.38 1.32
CA GLY A 187 8.59 -2.43 1.21
C GLY A 187 9.03 -3.36 0.10
N LYS A 188 8.51 -4.59 0.07
CA LYS A 188 8.81 -5.58 -0.98
C LYS A 188 8.40 -5.10 -2.38
N ALA A 189 7.18 -4.55 -2.51
CA ALA A 189 6.68 -4.05 -3.80
C ALA A 189 7.50 -2.87 -4.33
N LEU A 190 7.90 -1.93 -3.46
CA LEU A 190 8.71 -0.76 -3.83
C LEU A 190 10.14 -1.14 -4.21
N VAL A 191 10.77 -2.06 -3.48
CA VAL A 191 12.09 -2.59 -3.85
C VAL A 191 12.05 -3.26 -5.22
N ALA A 192 11.03 -4.08 -5.47
CA ALA A 192 10.83 -4.70 -6.78
C ALA A 192 10.62 -3.64 -7.89
N MET A 193 9.82 -2.60 -7.63
CA MET A 193 9.60 -1.50 -8.58
C MET A 193 10.90 -0.74 -8.88
N TYR A 194 11.71 -0.48 -7.86
CA TYR A 194 13.00 0.17 -8.03
C TYR A 194 13.93 -0.63 -8.96
N GLU A 195 14.00 -1.95 -8.79
CA GLU A 195 14.81 -2.81 -9.67
C GLU A 195 14.26 -2.84 -11.11
N GLU A 196 12.96 -2.85 -11.31
CA GLU A 196 12.37 -2.74 -12.66
C GLU A 196 12.71 -1.40 -13.32
N LEU A 197 12.57 -0.28 -12.58
CA LEU A 197 12.89 1.04 -13.11
C LEU A 197 14.38 1.18 -13.47
N LYS A 198 15.28 0.52 -12.74
CA LYS A 198 16.72 0.43 -13.11
C LYS A 198 16.92 -0.37 -14.41
N ARG A 199 16.26 -1.51 -14.58
CA ARG A 199 16.36 -2.33 -15.81
C ARG A 199 15.91 -1.55 -17.04
N GLU A 200 14.90 -0.71 -16.89
CA GLU A 200 14.38 0.16 -17.93
C GLU A 200 15.25 1.41 -18.18
N ASN A 201 16.37 1.56 -17.49
CA ASN A 201 17.24 2.76 -17.52
C ASN A 201 16.49 4.06 -17.18
N VAL A 202 15.48 3.94 -16.32
CA VAL A 202 14.66 5.06 -15.83
C VAL A 202 15.35 5.73 -14.64
N LEU A 203 16.11 4.97 -13.85
CA LEU A 203 16.87 5.41 -12.67
C LEU A 203 18.37 5.23 -12.86
#